data_ca5db4fae5e9093e4e6cc07d99eb35f1
#
_entry.id   ca5db4fae5e9093e4e6cc07d99eb35f1
#
_cell.length_a   1.000
_cell.length_b   1.000
_cell.length_c   1.000
_cell.angle_alpha   90.00
_cell.angle_beta   90.00
_cell.angle_gamma   90.00
#
_symmetry.space_group_name_H-M   'P 1'
#
loop_
_entity.id
_entity.type
_entity.pdbx_description
1 polymer ?
#
loop_
_entity_poly.entity_id
_entity_poly.type
_entity_poly.pdbx_seq_one_letter_code
_entity_poly.pdbx_strand_id
1 'polypeptide(L)'
;VLQGFGLNSEDFLVTLTIIFSLTAGTMFAMWLGQLITEQGIGNGISLIIFGGIVTGLPQNMAQLIQNQQYLLLGVFVLVTIITVAVIVFVQEGQRRIPVHYGKRVRAMRGNRLMVVGGQSTHVPLRVNSAGMIPLIFAQSLLLFPGTIASYFQAAEGVVGDVATFLTNLFNPNNNIYWILYFVLVVAFTYFYTDVIFRQQNLAETLQRQGGFIPGIRPGKRTEDYLNAVLQRITLVGAIFLGGVAVLPWLVGLLTGANIAGSTTLLVSSSGLLIVVGVVLDTMKQLEAQLLMRHYEGFIR
;
A
#
# COMPACT_ATOMS: atom_id res chain seq x y z
N VAL A 1 8.34 -26.43 -0.85
CA VAL A 1 8.28 -26.19 -2.31
C VAL A 1 9.68 -26.02 -2.92
N LEU A 2 10.69 -25.68 -2.11
CA LEU A 2 12.06 -25.43 -2.63
C LEU A 2 13.06 -26.56 -2.24
N GLN A 3 12.58 -27.74 -1.83
CA GLN A 3 13.44 -28.91 -1.64
C GLN A 3 13.90 -29.41 -3.01
N GLY A 4 15.22 -29.39 -3.28
CA GLY A 4 15.80 -29.76 -4.57
C GLY A 4 16.08 -28.58 -5.52
N PHE A 5 16.11 -27.34 -5.02
CA PHE A 5 16.58 -26.21 -5.81
C PHE A 5 18.13 -26.18 -5.80
N GLY A 6 18.73 -26.58 -6.88
CA GLY A 6 20.20 -26.63 -7.03
C GLY A 6 20.61 -26.49 -8.51
N LEU A 7 21.85 -26.02 -8.72
CA LEU A 7 22.46 -25.93 -10.06
C LEU A 7 23.25 -27.20 -10.42
N ASN A 8 23.18 -28.24 -9.58
CA ASN A 8 23.82 -29.53 -9.87
C ASN A 8 23.04 -30.25 -10.99
N SER A 9 23.74 -31.04 -11.77
CA SER A 9 23.16 -31.72 -12.97
C SER A 9 21.94 -32.60 -12.65
N GLU A 10 21.83 -33.14 -11.46
CA GLU A 10 20.69 -33.96 -11.01
C GLU A 10 19.46 -33.11 -10.61
N ASP A 11 19.68 -31.90 -10.07
CA ASP A 11 18.62 -31.02 -9.62
C ASP A 11 18.19 -29.99 -10.67
N PHE A 12 18.94 -29.89 -11.79
CA PHE A 12 18.69 -28.87 -12.83
C PHE A 12 17.28 -28.95 -13.43
N LEU A 13 16.84 -30.16 -13.78
CA LEU A 13 15.49 -30.38 -14.34
C LEU A 13 14.40 -30.03 -13.33
N VAL A 14 14.61 -30.36 -12.06
CA VAL A 14 13.67 -30.04 -10.96
C VAL A 14 13.58 -28.53 -10.76
N THR A 15 14.72 -27.85 -10.73
CA THR A 15 14.81 -26.39 -10.62
C THR A 15 14.09 -25.70 -11.79
N LEU A 16 14.33 -26.15 -13.00
CA LEU A 16 13.71 -25.61 -14.21
C LEU A 16 12.19 -25.83 -14.21
N THR A 17 11.72 -27.01 -13.79
CA THR A 17 10.29 -27.31 -13.63
C THR A 17 9.63 -26.40 -12.59
N ILE A 18 10.29 -26.16 -11.45
CA ILE A 18 9.79 -25.25 -10.40
C ILE A 18 9.67 -23.83 -10.96
N ILE A 19 10.69 -23.31 -11.65
CA ILE A 19 10.68 -21.96 -12.22
C ILE A 19 9.54 -21.82 -13.25
N PHE A 20 9.42 -22.76 -14.17
CA PHE A 20 8.33 -22.70 -15.17
C PHE A 20 6.94 -22.83 -14.54
N SER A 21 6.77 -23.71 -13.56
CA SER A 21 5.51 -23.87 -12.85
C SER A 21 5.11 -22.61 -12.08
N LEU A 22 6.04 -21.97 -11.35
CA LEU A 22 5.79 -20.72 -10.65
C LEU A 22 5.50 -19.58 -11.62
N THR A 23 6.24 -19.49 -12.71
CA THR A 23 6.01 -18.47 -13.76
C THR A 23 4.65 -18.65 -14.40
N ALA A 24 4.28 -19.87 -14.77
CA ALA A 24 2.98 -20.17 -15.34
C ALA A 24 1.84 -19.82 -14.36
N GLY A 25 2.01 -20.16 -13.08
CA GLY A 25 1.04 -19.83 -12.04
C GLY A 25 0.85 -18.32 -11.85
N THR A 26 1.95 -17.55 -11.85
CA THR A 26 1.87 -16.08 -11.75
C THR A 26 1.25 -15.43 -12.98
N MET A 27 1.57 -15.93 -14.19
CA MET A 27 0.94 -15.45 -15.43
C MET A 27 -0.55 -15.75 -15.47
N PHE A 28 -0.95 -16.93 -15.01
CA PHE A 28 -2.36 -17.30 -14.91
C PHE A 28 -3.11 -16.41 -13.90
N ALA A 29 -2.52 -16.14 -12.73
CA ALA A 29 -3.10 -15.23 -11.75
C ALA A 29 -3.22 -13.80 -12.29
N MET A 30 -2.21 -13.30 -13.04
CA MET A 30 -2.27 -11.99 -13.70
C MET A 30 -3.39 -11.94 -14.74
N TRP A 31 -3.51 -12.97 -15.58
CA TRP A 31 -4.59 -13.05 -16.57
C TRP A 31 -5.98 -13.03 -15.92
N LEU A 32 -6.18 -13.81 -14.85
CA LEU A 32 -7.43 -13.73 -14.06
C LEU A 32 -7.67 -12.33 -13.50
N GLY A 33 -6.62 -11.68 -12.97
CA GLY A 33 -6.72 -10.31 -12.47
C GLY A 33 -7.13 -9.32 -13.55
N GLN A 34 -6.64 -9.47 -14.77
CA GLN A 34 -7.06 -8.64 -15.91
C GLN A 34 -8.53 -8.88 -16.28
N LEU A 35 -8.97 -10.14 -16.35
CA LEU A 35 -10.38 -10.45 -16.59
C LEU A 35 -11.32 -9.83 -15.54
N ILE A 36 -10.93 -9.89 -14.25
CA ILE A 36 -11.71 -9.26 -13.18
C ILE A 36 -11.74 -7.74 -13.36
N THR A 37 -10.65 -7.12 -13.79
CA THR A 37 -10.59 -5.67 -14.03
C THR A 37 -11.44 -5.24 -15.21
N GLU A 38 -11.47 -6.02 -16.29
CA GLU A 38 -12.22 -5.70 -17.52
C GLU A 38 -13.72 -5.94 -17.38
N GLN A 39 -14.12 -7.03 -16.73
CA GLN A 39 -15.52 -7.47 -16.65
C GLN A 39 -16.15 -7.25 -15.27
N GLY A 40 -15.35 -6.95 -14.26
CA GLY A 40 -15.76 -6.77 -12.87
C GLY A 40 -15.68 -5.32 -12.39
N ILE A 41 -15.47 -5.18 -11.10
CA ILE A 41 -15.36 -3.90 -10.40
C ILE A 41 -14.04 -3.88 -9.63
N GLY A 42 -13.30 -2.81 -9.78
CA GLY A 42 -12.04 -2.65 -9.06
C GLY A 42 -10.81 -3.13 -9.83
N ASN A 43 -9.67 -3.13 -9.14
CA ASN A 43 -8.44 -3.70 -9.67
C ASN A 43 -8.39 -5.19 -9.33
N GLY A 44 -8.52 -6.05 -10.35
CA GLY A 44 -8.58 -7.50 -10.17
C GLY A 44 -7.34 -8.10 -9.52
N ILE A 45 -6.15 -7.57 -9.80
CA ILE A 45 -4.91 -8.04 -9.15
C ILE A 45 -4.95 -7.75 -7.65
N SER A 46 -5.39 -6.55 -7.26
CA SER A 46 -5.56 -6.17 -5.87
C SER A 46 -6.60 -7.05 -5.15
N LEU A 47 -7.68 -7.44 -5.84
CA LEU A 47 -8.70 -8.34 -5.31
C LEU A 47 -8.17 -9.77 -5.11
N ILE A 48 -7.31 -10.27 -5.98
CA ILE A 48 -6.66 -11.58 -5.82
C ILE A 48 -5.75 -11.57 -4.58
N ILE A 49 -4.93 -10.51 -4.44
CA ILE A 49 -4.05 -10.33 -3.26
C ILE A 49 -4.89 -10.24 -1.98
N PHE A 50 -5.97 -9.46 -2.01
CA PHE A 50 -6.95 -9.35 -0.92
C PHE A 50 -7.51 -10.72 -0.50
N GLY A 51 -7.95 -11.53 -1.47
CA GLY A 51 -8.47 -12.88 -1.21
C GLY A 51 -7.44 -13.78 -0.52
N GLY A 52 -6.18 -13.73 -0.99
CA GLY A 52 -5.08 -14.48 -0.37
C GLY A 52 -4.82 -14.09 1.09
N ILE A 53 -4.85 -12.79 1.40
CA ILE A 53 -4.63 -12.28 2.76
C ILE A 53 -5.80 -12.65 3.68
N VAL A 54 -7.03 -12.43 3.21
CA VAL A 54 -8.25 -12.72 4.00
C VAL A 54 -8.36 -14.20 4.34
N THR A 55 -7.97 -15.08 3.42
CA THR A 55 -7.98 -16.54 3.67
C THR A 55 -7.02 -16.93 4.81
N GLY A 56 -5.93 -16.21 5.02
CA GLY A 56 -5.00 -16.46 6.12
C GLY A 56 -5.53 -16.07 7.51
N LEU A 57 -6.43 -15.09 7.61
CA LEU A 57 -6.94 -14.62 8.90
C LEU A 57 -7.68 -15.69 9.72
N PRO A 58 -8.66 -16.46 9.16
CA PRO A 58 -9.32 -17.52 9.87
C PRO A 58 -8.38 -18.64 10.30
N GLN A 59 -7.38 -18.96 9.49
CA GLN A 59 -6.39 -19.98 9.81
C GLN A 59 -5.55 -19.59 11.03
N ASN A 60 -5.12 -18.35 11.10
CA ASN A 60 -4.38 -17.80 12.24
C ASN A 60 -5.24 -17.82 13.52
N MET A 61 -6.51 -17.45 13.43
CA MET A 61 -7.46 -17.51 14.54
C MET A 61 -7.67 -18.94 15.01
N ALA A 62 -7.83 -19.90 14.08
CA ALA A 62 -8.01 -21.30 14.39
C ALA A 62 -6.79 -21.89 15.14
N GLN A 63 -5.57 -21.52 14.74
CA GLN A 63 -4.34 -21.94 15.45
C GLN A 63 -4.29 -21.42 16.89
N LEU A 64 -4.69 -20.16 17.14
CA LEU A 64 -4.73 -19.59 18.48
C LEU A 64 -5.76 -20.31 19.36
N ILE A 65 -6.90 -20.69 18.80
CA ILE A 65 -7.95 -21.47 19.51
C ILE A 65 -7.44 -22.88 19.84
N GLN A 66 -6.82 -23.57 18.88
CA GLN A 66 -6.26 -24.91 19.09
C GLN A 66 -5.16 -24.92 20.16
N ASN A 67 -4.34 -23.88 20.19
CA ASN A 67 -3.29 -23.72 21.20
C ASN A 67 -3.80 -23.21 22.56
N GLN A 68 -5.13 -23.05 22.73
CA GLN A 68 -5.78 -22.56 23.96
C GLN A 68 -5.29 -21.18 24.42
N GLN A 69 -4.74 -20.36 23.50
CA GLN A 69 -4.22 -19.05 23.81
C GLN A 69 -5.29 -17.96 23.71
N TYR A 70 -6.35 -18.06 24.53
CA TYR A 70 -7.51 -17.18 24.46
C TYR A 70 -7.18 -15.71 24.76
N LEU A 71 -6.18 -15.44 25.61
CA LEU A 71 -5.73 -14.09 25.90
C LEU A 71 -5.08 -13.44 24.67
N LEU A 72 -4.20 -14.17 23.98
CA LEU A 72 -3.58 -13.70 22.72
C LEU A 72 -4.63 -13.52 21.61
N LEU A 73 -5.63 -14.39 21.54
CA LEU A 73 -6.73 -14.25 20.59
C LEU A 73 -7.54 -12.96 20.86
N GLY A 74 -7.84 -12.65 22.11
CA GLY A 74 -8.52 -11.41 22.49
C GLY A 74 -7.71 -10.17 22.11
N VAL A 75 -6.41 -10.17 22.41
CA VAL A 75 -5.49 -9.09 22.00
C VAL A 75 -5.42 -8.96 20.49
N PHE A 76 -5.32 -10.08 19.76
CA PHE A 76 -5.26 -10.08 18.29
C PHE A 76 -6.52 -9.44 17.68
N VAL A 77 -7.70 -9.82 18.14
CA VAL A 77 -8.98 -9.26 17.62
C VAL A 77 -9.06 -7.76 17.93
N LEU A 78 -8.75 -7.36 19.17
CA LEU A 78 -8.78 -5.96 19.58
C LEU A 78 -7.81 -5.11 18.76
N VAL A 79 -6.55 -5.56 18.62
CA VAL A 79 -5.53 -4.87 17.82
C VAL A 79 -5.96 -4.78 16.35
N THR A 80 -6.52 -5.86 15.80
CA THR A 80 -7.02 -5.87 14.41
C THR A 80 -8.11 -4.81 14.21
N ILE A 81 -9.09 -4.73 15.10
CA ILE A 81 -10.19 -3.73 15.01
C ILE A 81 -9.63 -2.30 15.10
N ILE A 82 -8.75 -2.04 16.07
CA ILE A 82 -8.14 -0.72 16.23
C ILE A 82 -7.32 -0.35 15.00
N THR A 83 -6.50 -1.30 14.50
CA THR A 83 -5.66 -1.08 13.33
C THR A 83 -6.50 -0.77 12.08
N VAL A 84 -7.57 -1.53 11.84
CA VAL A 84 -8.51 -1.27 10.74
C VAL A 84 -9.12 0.12 10.86
N ALA A 85 -9.64 0.50 12.04
CA ALA A 85 -10.24 1.82 12.26
C ALA A 85 -9.24 2.96 11.98
N VAL A 86 -8.00 2.83 12.46
CA VAL A 86 -6.95 3.83 12.24
C VAL A 86 -6.54 3.89 10.76
N ILE A 87 -6.42 2.75 10.09
CA ILE A 87 -6.11 2.69 8.65
C ILE A 87 -7.20 3.40 7.84
N VAL A 88 -8.47 3.10 8.09
CA VAL A 88 -9.62 3.75 7.42
C VAL A 88 -9.57 5.26 7.62
N PHE A 89 -9.38 5.72 8.86
CA PHE A 89 -9.31 7.14 9.18
C PHE A 89 -8.20 7.88 8.42
N VAL A 90 -7.00 7.29 8.33
CA VAL A 90 -5.87 7.91 7.64
C VAL A 90 -6.01 7.83 6.12
N GLN A 91 -6.54 6.73 5.58
CA GLN A 91 -6.74 6.58 4.14
C GLN A 91 -7.84 7.48 3.57
N GLU A 92 -8.89 7.76 4.38
CA GLU A 92 -9.91 8.76 4.04
C GLU A 92 -9.42 10.19 4.25
N GLY A 93 -8.33 10.38 5.00
CA GLY A 93 -7.73 11.68 5.25
C GLY A 93 -7.28 12.36 3.96
N GLN A 94 -7.85 13.52 3.65
CA GLN A 94 -7.50 14.31 2.46
C GLN A 94 -7.44 15.80 2.78
N ARG A 95 -6.44 16.49 2.22
CA ARG A 95 -6.39 17.94 2.22
C ARG A 95 -6.99 18.48 0.93
N ARG A 96 -8.04 19.27 1.02
CA ARG A 96 -8.70 19.90 -0.12
C ARG A 96 -8.06 21.26 -0.39
N ILE A 97 -7.43 21.43 -1.56
CA ILE A 97 -6.85 22.70 -1.97
C ILE A 97 -7.86 23.41 -2.88
N PRO A 98 -8.30 24.65 -2.55
CA PRO A 98 -9.26 25.37 -3.38
C PRO A 98 -8.59 25.81 -4.69
N VAL A 99 -9.29 25.58 -5.80
CA VAL A 99 -8.88 25.99 -7.15
C VAL A 99 -10.02 26.74 -7.80
N HIS A 100 -9.72 27.89 -8.39
CA HIS A 100 -10.68 28.68 -9.15
C HIS A 100 -10.36 28.57 -10.64
N TYR A 101 -11.40 28.35 -11.46
CA TYR A 101 -11.30 28.35 -12.89
C TYR A 101 -11.73 29.72 -13.43
N GLY A 102 -10.86 30.38 -14.19
CA GLY A 102 -11.12 31.69 -14.79
C GLY A 102 -12.11 31.66 -15.97
N LYS A 103 -12.50 30.45 -16.43
CA LYS A 103 -13.38 30.28 -17.58
C LYS A 103 -14.80 30.70 -17.22
N ARG A 104 -15.23 31.84 -17.73
CA ARG A 104 -16.63 32.31 -17.62
C ARG A 104 -17.50 31.50 -18.55
N VAL A 105 -18.42 30.71 -18.02
CA VAL A 105 -19.42 30.01 -18.82
C VAL A 105 -20.60 30.94 -19.02
N ARG A 106 -20.91 31.27 -20.28
CA ARG A 106 -22.14 31.99 -20.63
C ARG A 106 -23.30 30.98 -20.63
N ALA A 107 -24.12 31.01 -19.61
CA ALA A 107 -25.34 30.20 -19.55
C ALA A 107 -26.54 31.07 -19.96
N MET A 108 -27.32 30.63 -20.94
CA MET A 108 -28.60 31.20 -21.25
C MET A 108 -29.66 30.67 -20.25
N ARG A 109 -30.19 31.53 -19.41
CA ARG A 109 -31.35 31.22 -18.57
C ARG A 109 -32.51 32.08 -19.06
N GLY A 110 -33.37 31.49 -19.91
CA GLY A 110 -34.39 32.23 -20.63
C GLY A 110 -33.78 33.22 -21.64
N ASN A 111 -34.34 34.41 -21.78
CA ASN A 111 -33.87 35.43 -22.75
C ASN A 111 -32.76 36.34 -22.19
N ARG A 112 -32.14 36.01 -21.04
CA ARG A 112 -31.03 36.78 -20.41
C ARG A 112 -29.74 35.97 -20.40
N LEU A 113 -28.68 36.53 -20.97
CA LEU A 113 -27.31 36.04 -20.86
C LEU A 113 -26.82 36.27 -19.42
N MET A 114 -26.80 35.22 -18.62
CA MET A 114 -26.10 35.24 -17.32
C MET A 114 -24.67 34.75 -17.50
N VAL A 115 -23.71 35.58 -17.15
CA VAL A 115 -22.31 35.18 -17.02
C VAL A 115 -22.18 34.56 -15.64
N VAL A 116 -22.19 33.24 -15.59
CA VAL A 116 -21.89 32.53 -14.34
C VAL A 116 -20.37 32.58 -14.15
N GLY A 117 -19.95 33.29 -13.13
CA GLY A 117 -18.53 33.43 -12.75
C GLY A 117 -17.90 32.09 -12.33
N GLY A 118 -16.59 31.99 -12.46
CA GLY A 118 -15.78 30.80 -12.37
C GLY A 118 -16.20 29.80 -11.29
N GLN A 119 -16.29 28.54 -11.68
CA GLN A 119 -16.51 27.42 -10.77
C GLN A 119 -15.30 27.28 -9.82
N SER A 120 -15.58 27.35 -8.52
CA SER A 120 -14.61 26.96 -7.51
C SER A 120 -14.70 25.46 -7.29
N THR A 121 -13.58 24.77 -7.40
CA THR A 121 -13.47 23.35 -7.11
C THR A 121 -12.29 23.12 -6.16
N HIS A 122 -12.10 21.88 -5.74
CA HIS A 122 -11.02 21.54 -4.83
C HIS A 122 -10.22 20.38 -5.41
N VAL A 123 -8.90 20.45 -5.31
CA VAL A 123 -8.00 19.33 -5.59
C VAL A 123 -7.78 18.56 -4.28
N PRO A 124 -8.24 17.29 -4.19
CA PRO A 124 -8.03 16.47 -3.01
C PRO A 124 -6.60 15.89 -3.03
N LEU A 125 -5.78 16.20 -2.04
CA LEU A 125 -4.49 15.55 -1.78
C LEU A 125 -4.68 14.55 -0.64
N ARG A 126 -4.53 13.26 -0.91
CA ARG A 126 -4.65 12.20 0.09
C ARG A 126 -3.43 12.20 1.02
N VAL A 127 -3.62 11.91 2.31
CA VAL A 127 -2.54 11.77 3.28
C VAL A 127 -1.62 10.61 2.91
N ASN A 128 -2.21 9.50 2.50
CA ASN A 128 -1.48 8.36 1.96
C ASN A 128 -1.66 8.29 0.43
N SER A 129 -0.93 9.14 -0.30
CA SER A 129 -0.92 9.11 -1.77
C SER A 129 -0.12 7.94 -2.34
N ALA A 130 0.83 7.42 -1.59
CA ALA A 130 1.69 6.30 -1.98
C ALA A 130 0.98 4.93 -1.88
N GLY A 131 -0.12 4.85 -1.10
CA GLY A 131 -0.84 3.60 -0.86
C GLY A 131 -0.02 2.58 -0.08
N MET A 132 -0.10 1.31 -0.48
CA MET A 132 0.60 0.17 0.17
C MET A 132 1.97 -0.15 -0.45
N ILE A 133 2.30 0.43 -1.60
CA ILE A 133 3.49 0.08 -2.38
C ILE A 133 4.79 0.26 -1.59
N PRO A 134 5.00 1.35 -0.81
CA PRO A 134 6.20 1.54 -0.01
C PRO A 134 6.48 0.40 0.99
N LEU A 135 5.44 -0.17 1.58
CA LEU A 135 5.55 -1.31 2.50
C LEU A 135 6.09 -2.55 1.81
N ILE A 136 5.55 -2.84 0.62
CA ILE A 136 5.95 -4.01 -0.18
C ILE A 136 7.43 -3.88 -0.59
N PHE A 137 7.85 -2.70 -1.05
CA PHE A 137 9.25 -2.47 -1.43
C PHE A 137 10.20 -2.54 -0.23
N ALA A 138 9.84 -1.92 0.90
CA ALA A 138 10.66 -1.97 2.12
C ALA A 138 10.82 -3.41 2.62
N GLN A 139 9.74 -4.19 2.64
CA GLN A 139 9.77 -5.59 3.03
C GLN A 139 10.61 -6.44 2.08
N SER A 140 10.46 -6.25 0.77
CA SER A 140 11.24 -6.96 -0.24
C SER A 140 12.73 -6.65 -0.13
N LEU A 141 13.08 -5.37 0.10
CA LEU A 141 14.47 -4.95 0.27
C LEU A 141 15.11 -5.53 1.53
N LEU A 142 14.34 -5.71 2.61
CA LEU A 142 14.83 -6.34 3.83
C LEU A 142 15.00 -7.86 3.70
N LEU A 143 14.06 -8.51 3.01
CA LEU A 143 14.11 -9.96 2.82
C LEU A 143 15.26 -10.39 1.91
N PHE A 144 15.58 -9.61 0.89
CA PHE A 144 16.56 -9.95 -0.13
C PHE A 144 17.98 -10.22 0.43
N PRO A 145 18.61 -9.30 1.21
CA PRO A 145 19.94 -9.56 1.77
C PRO A 145 19.96 -10.72 2.75
N GLY A 146 18.92 -10.85 3.60
CA GLY A 146 18.81 -11.96 4.54
C GLY A 146 18.72 -13.31 3.85
N THR A 147 17.97 -13.39 2.76
CA THR A 147 17.81 -14.62 1.98
C THR A 147 19.13 -14.99 1.28
N ILE A 148 19.81 -14.02 0.65
CA ILE A 148 21.10 -14.30 0.01
C ILE A 148 22.13 -14.74 1.07
N ALA A 149 22.22 -14.03 2.19
CA ALA A 149 23.17 -14.37 3.25
C ALA A 149 22.94 -15.77 3.81
N SER A 150 21.69 -16.24 3.89
CA SER A 150 21.40 -17.58 4.40
C SER A 150 22.02 -18.71 3.58
N TYR A 151 22.23 -18.53 2.28
CA TYR A 151 22.90 -19.52 1.43
C TYR A 151 24.40 -19.62 1.69
N PHE A 152 25.01 -18.56 2.21
CA PHE A 152 26.47 -18.52 2.47
C PHE A 152 26.82 -18.77 3.94
N GLN A 153 25.87 -19.05 4.81
CA GLN A 153 26.11 -19.31 6.24
C GLN A 153 26.98 -20.55 6.48
N ALA A 154 26.88 -21.55 5.60
CA ALA A 154 27.69 -22.78 5.69
C ALA A 154 29.11 -22.63 5.13
N ALA A 155 29.49 -21.47 4.58
CA ALA A 155 30.83 -21.23 4.06
C ALA A 155 31.83 -21.01 5.19
N GLU A 156 33.00 -21.61 5.06
CA GLU A 156 34.10 -21.46 6.04
C GLU A 156 34.80 -20.11 5.88
N GLY A 157 35.21 -19.50 7.01
CA GLY A 157 36.02 -18.27 7.05
C GLY A 157 35.17 -16.98 7.02
N VAL A 158 35.81 -15.88 6.60
CA VAL A 158 35.24 -14.52 6.64
C VAL A 158 33.88 -14.41 5.95
N VAL A 159 33.64 -15.20 4.89
CA VAL A 159 32.37 -15.19 4.13
C VAL A 159 31.25 -15.74 5.02
N GLY A 160 31.46 -16.80 5.77
CA GLY A 160 30.48 -17.35 6.70
C GLY A 160 30.17 -16.41 7.87
N ASP A 161 31.18 -15.71 8.38
CA ASP A 161 31.01 -14.74 9.48
C ASP A 161 30.17 -13.54 9.02
N VAL A 162 30.48 -12.99 7.84
CA VAL A 162 29.70 -11.89 7.24
C VAL A 162 28.27 -12.34 6.91
N ALA A 163 28.08 -13.53 6.37
CA ALA A 163 26.77 -14.09 6.07
C ALA A 163 25.92 -14.26 7.35
N THR A 164 26.54 -14.77 8.42
CA THR A 164 25.89 -14.92 9.73
C THR A 164 25.51 -13.56 10.33
N PHE A 165 26.38 -12.57 10.25
CA PHE A 165 26.11 -11.20 10.71
C PHE A 165 24.93 -10.59 9.94
N LEU A 166 24.93 -10.68 8.61
CA LEU A 166 23.84 -10.18 7.78
C LEU A 166 22.53 -10.90 8.07
N THR A 167 22.55 -12.22 8.17
CA THR A 167 21.32 -12.97 8.49
C THR A 167 20.76 -12.57 9.86
N ASN A 168 21.61 -12.37 10.87
CA ASN A 168 21.17 -11.90 12.18
C ASN A 168 20.63 -10.47 12.14
N LEU A 169 21.23 -9.59 11.35
CA LEU A 169 20.78 -8.20 11.19
C LEU A 169 19.39 -8.11 10.55
N PHE A 170 19.16 -8.93 9.51
CA PHE A 170 17.90 -8.96 8.74
C PHE A 170 16.88 -9.99 9.27
N ASN A 171 17.12 -10.55 10.46
CA ASN A 171 16.20 -11.48 11.11
C ASN A 171 15.08 -10.72 11.83
N PRO A 172 13.79 -11.05 11.59
CA PRO A 172 12.65 -10.44 12.27
C PRO A 172 12.67 -10.56 13.81
N ASN A 173 13.45 -11.50 14.36
CA ASN A 173 13.62 -11.65 15.82
C ASN A 173 14.52 -10.57 16.43
N ASN A 174 15.25 -9.80 15.62
CA ASN A 174 16.13 -8.75 16.07
C ASN A 174 15.39 -7.40 16.10
N ASN A 175 15.55 -6.63 17.18
CA ASN A 175 14.97 -5.30 17.30
C ASN A 175 15.47 -4.32 16.23
N ILE A 176 16.73 -4.51 15.75
CA ILE A 176 17.32 -3.66 14.70
C ILE A 176 16.56 -3.81 13.37
N TYR A 177 16.06 -5.01 13.06
CA TYR A 177 15.24 -5.26 11.88
C TYR A 177 14.03 -4.33 11.83
N TRP A 178 13.31 -4.16 12.92
CA TRP A 178 12.09 -3.34 12.99
C TRP A 178 12.37 -1.85 12.87
N ILE A 179 13.49 -1.39 13.45
CA ILE A 179 13.93 0.00 13.29
C ILE A 179 14.29 0.27 11.82
N LEU A 180 15.06 -0.63 11.20
CA LEU A 180 15.43 -0.52 9.80
C LEU A 180 14.20 -0.58 8.88
N TYR A 181 13.24 -1.45 9.18
CA TYR A 181 11.99 -1.56 8.46
C TYR A 181 11.19 -0.25 8.54
N PHE A 182 11.05 0.34 9.71
CA PHE A 182 10.40 1.64 9.90
C PHE A 182 11.05 2.74 9.04
N VAL A 183 12.37 2.87 9.12
CA VAL A 183 13.13 3.89 8.38
C VAL A 183 12.98 3.69 6.86
N LEU A 184 13.06 2.45 6.39
CA LEU A 184 12.88 2.13 4.97
C LEU A 184 11.46 2.44 4.49
N VAL A 185 10.43 2.09 5.26
CA VAL A 185 9.04 2.42 4.91
C VAL A 185 8.85 3.92 4.79
N VAL A 186 9.38 4.71 5.73
CA VAL A 186 9.33 6.17 5.68
C VAL A 186 10.06 6.70 4.44
N ALA A 187 11.27 6.23 4.17
CA ALA A 187 12.06 6.65 3.02
C ALA A 187 11.36 6.34 1.69
N PHE A 188 10.85 5.10 1.54
CA PHE A 188 10.11 4.70 0.34
C PHE A 188 8.79 5.44 0.18
N THR A 189 8.12 5.79 1.28
CA THR A 189 6.88 6.58 1.22
C THR A 189 7.16 7.96 0.63
N TYR A 190 8.23 8.63 1.07
CA TYR A 190 8.64 9.91 0.49
C TYR A 190 9.01 9.78 -0.98
N PHE A 191 9.88 8.82 -1.29
CA PHE A 191 10.35 8.58 -2.65
C PHE A 191 9.18 8.31 -3.61
N TYR A 192 8.30 7.39 -3.24
CA TYR A 192 7.19 6.97 -4.10
C TYR A 192 6.13 8.07 -4.26
N THR A 193 5.86 8.81 -3.20
CA THR A 193 4.93 9.96 -3.26
C THR A 193 5.46 11.04 -4.19
N ASP A 194 6.75 11.36 -4.14
CA ASP A 194 7.37 12.35 -5.03
C ASP A 194 7.30 11.91 -6.50
N VAL A 195 7.60 10.62 -6.77
CA VAL A 195 7.53 10.05 -8.12
C VAL A 195 6.11 10.13 -8.70
N ILE A 196 5.09 9.69 -7.95
CA ILE A 196 3.69 9.73 -8.40
C ILE A 196 3.25 11.17 -8.66
N PHE A 197 3.57 12.08 -7.75
CA PHE A 197 3.14 13.46 -7.87
C PHE A 197 3.75 14.15 -9.10
N ARG A 198 5.02 13.92 -9.37
CA ARG A 198 5.68 14.42 -10.57
C ARG A 198 5.08 13.87 -11.86
N GLN A 199 4.71 12.59 -11.88
CA GLN A 199 4.07 11.97 -13.04
C GLN A 199 2.69 12.57 -13.36
N GLN A 200 1.95 13.01 -12.33
CA GLN A 200 0.62 13.59 -12.51
C GLN A 200 0.64 15.01 -13.11
N ASN A 201 1.77 15.73 -13.07
CA ASN A 201 1.94 17.09 -13.61
C ASN A 201 0.74 18.02 -13.29
N LEU A 202 0.27 17.96 -12.03
CA LEU A 202 -0.96 18.66 -11.61
C LEU A 202 -0.90 20.17 -11.85
N ALA A 203 0.25 20.80 -11.60
CA ALA A 203 0.42 22.25 -11.78
C ALA A 203 0.23 22.65 -13.25
N GLU A 204 0.81 21.89 -14.18
CA GLU A 204 0.69 22.13 -15.62
C GLU A 204 -0.73 21.87 -16.12
N THR A 205 -1.36 20.79 -15.63
CA THR A 205 -2.74 20.42 -15.96
C THR A 205 -3.71 21.52 -15.51
N LEU A 206 -3.55 22.03 -14.29
CA LEU A 206 -4.33 23.17 -13.79
C LEU A 206 -4.13 24.42 -14.65
N GLN A 207 -2.90 24.73 -15.01
CA GLN A 207 -2.60 25.89 -15.85
C GLN A 207 -3.22 25.76 -17.25
N ARG A 208 -3.13 24.58 -17.88
CA ARG A 208 -3.76 24.31 -19.21
C ARG A 208 -5.28 24.43 -19.16
N GLN A 209 -5.90 24.05 -18.05
CA GLN A 209 -7.35 24.18 -17.86
C GLN A 209 -7.80 25.58 -17.43
N GLY A 210 -6.86 26.53 -17.24
CA GLY A 210 -7.17 27.89 -16.78
C GLY A 210 -7.52 27.94 -15.28
N GLY A 211 -7.13 26.91 -14.51
CA GLY A 211 -7.28 26.86 -13.08
C GLY A 211 -6.13 27.57 -12.36
N PHE A 212 -6.41 28.22 -11.26
CA PHE A 212 -5.41 28.84 -10.41
C PHE A 212 -5.78 28.69 -8.93
N ILE A 213 -4.75 28.67 -8.08
CA ILE A 213 -4.92 28.65 -6.62
C ILE A 213 -5.02 30.11 -6.16
N PRO A 214 -6.03 30.49 -5.34
CA PRO A 214 -6.17 31.86 -4.85
C PRO A 214 -4.90 32.33 -4.14
N GLY A 215 -4.39 33.50 -4.53
CA GLY A 215 -3.16 34.08 -3.96
C GLY A 215 -1.85 33.56 -4.53
N ILE A 216 -1.83 32.59 -5.44
CA ILE A 216 -0.63 32.01 -6.03
C ILE A 216 -0.65 32.16 -7.55
N ARG A 217 0.45 32.64 -8.14
CA ARG A 217 0.56 32.78 -9.60
C ARG A 217 0.65 31.40 -10.26
N PRO A 218 -0.15 31.16 -11.36
CA PRO A 218 -0.04 29.91 -12.13
C PRO A 218 1.37 29.66 -12.64
N GLY A 219 1.76 28.39 -12.73
CA GLY A 219 3.07 27.95 -13.19
C GLY A 219 3.94 27.40 -12.05
N LYS A 220 5.27 27.66 -12.10
CA LYS A 220 6.25 27.10 -11.17
C LYS A 220 5.94 27.37 -9.70
N ARG A 221 5.41 28.54 -9.35
CA ARG A 221 5.03 28.86 -7.97
C ARG A 221 3.89 27.99 -7.44
N THR A 222 2.96 27.60 -8.32
CA THR A 222 1.89 26.64 -7.97
C THR A 222 2.46 25.26 -7.73
N GLU A 223 3.42 24.83 -8.52
CA GLU A 223 4.13 23.56 -8.35
C GLU A 223 4.89 23.53 -7.02
N ASP A 224 5.68 24.56 -6.74
CA ASP A 224 6.44 24.68 -5.49
C ASP A 224 5.52 24.64 -4.26
N TYR A 225 4.39 25.33 -4.33
CA TYR A 225 3.40 25.32 -3.25
C TYR A 225 2.77 23.94 -3.06
N LEU A 226 2.35 23.27 -4.14
CA LEU A 226 1.79 21.93 -4.09
C LEU A 226 2.80 20.91 -3.53
N ASN A 227 4.07 21.00 -3.97
CA ASN A 227 5.15 20.17 -3.45
C ASN A 227 5.38 20.40 -1.94
N ALA A 228 5.40 21.63 -1.49
CA ALA A 228 5.57 21.94 -0.06
C ALA A 228 4.41 21.42 0.79
N VAL A 229 3.17 21.51 0.30
CA VAL A 229 2.00 20.95 0.97
C VAL A 229 2.06 19.42 0.99
N LEU A 230 2.42 18.81 -0.15
CA LEU A 230 2.54 17.36 -0.27
C LEU A 230 3.58 16.81 0.72
N GLN A 231 4.78 17.38 0.77
CA GLN A 231 5.83 16.92 1.69
C GLN A 231 5.38 16.93 3.14
N ARG A 232 4.65 17.95 3.57
CA ARG A 232 4.11 18.04 4.94
C ARG A 232 3.06 16.96 5.23
N ILE A 233 2.19 16.68 4.25
CA ILE A 233 1.15 15.65 4.39
C ILE A 233 1.78 14.26 4.36
N THR A 234 2.75 14.06 3.47
CA THR A 234 3.49 12.80 3.34
C THR A 234 4.24 12.43 4.61
N LEU A 235 4.74 13.42 5.37
CA LEU A 235 5.39 13.15 6.66
C LEU A 235 4.43 12.41 7.61
N VAL A 236 3.21 12.90 7.74
CA VAL A 236 2.19 12.25 8.59
C VAL A 236 1.84 10.86 8.05
N GLY A 237 1.64 10.74 6.73
CA GLY A 237 1.38 9.46 6.08
C GLY A 237 2.52 8.46 6.23
N ALA A 238 3.78 8.91 6.12
CA ALA A 238 4.96 8.05 6.24
C ALA A 238 5.17 7.53 7.66
N ILE A 239 5.00 8.38 8.68
CA ILE A 239 5.05 7.97 10.10
C ILE A 239 3.93 6.96 10.40
N PHE A 240 2.73 7.23 9.87
CA PHE A 240 1.61 6.30 10.01
C PHE A 240 1.90 4.94 9.38
N LEU A 241 2.36 4.90 8.11
CA LEU A 241 2.70 3.66 7.42
C LEU A 241 3.82 2.89 8.13
N GLY A 242 4.86 3.61 8.58
CA GLY A 242 5.93 3.03 9.38
C GLY A 242 5.42 2.46 10.71
N GLY A 243 4.53 3.19 11.40
CA GLY A 243 3.89 2.72 12.63
C GLY A 243 3.07 1.45 12.42
N VAL A 244 2.26 1.38 11.35
CA VAL A 244 1.52 0.16 10.99
C VAL A 244 2.47 -1.00 10.66
N ALA A 245 3.57 -0.72 9.96
CA ALA A 245 4.56 -1.74 9.62
C ALA A 245 5.20 -2.39 10.86
N VAL A 246 5.49 -1.61 11.90
CA VAL A 246 6.16 -2.03 13.14
C VAL A 246 5.17 -2.47 14.24
N LEU A 247 3.86 -2.31 14.00
CA LEU A 247 2.82 -2.61 14.99
C LEU A 247 2.90 -4.06 15.54
N PRO A 248 3.16 -5.12 14.76
CA PRO A 248 3.28 -6.48 15.30
C PRO A 248 4.40 -6.61 16.34
N TRP A 249 5.53 -5.95 16.11
CA TRP A 249 6.64 -5.92 17.06
C TRP A 249 6.28 -5.19 18.35
N LEU A 250 5.60 -4.03 18.23
CA LEU A 250 5.13 -3.28 19.40
C LEU A 250 4.16 -4.11 20.24
N VAL A 251 3.22 -4.82 19.60
CA VAL A 251 2.28 -5.73 20.29
C VAL A 251 3.03 -6.88 20.96
N GLY A 252 4.00 -7.48 20.29
CA GLY A 252 4.85 -8.53 20.86
C GLY A 252 5.61 -8.06 22.11
N LEU A 253 6.13 -6.82 22.08
CA LEU A 253 6.85 -6.23 23.21
C LEU A 253 5.91 -5.95 24.41
N LEU A 254 4.67 -5.54 24.14
CA LEU A 254 3.68 -5.26 25.19
C LEU A 254 3.10 -6.53 25.82
N THR A 255 2.93 -7.58 25.03
CA THR A 255 2.34 -8.86 25.50
C THR A 255 3.38 -9.78 26.12
N GLY A 256 4.68 -9.46 26.04
CA GLY A 256 5.76 -10.33 26.49
C GLY A 256 5.82 -11.67 25.73
N ALA A 257 5.04 -11.84 24.69
CA ALA A 257 5.06 -13.01 23.85
C ALA A 257 6.34 -12.98 23.00
N ASN A 258 7.14 -14.06 23.08
CA ASN A 258 8.29 -14.22 22.19
C ASN A 258 7.79 -14.16 20.74
N ILE A 259 8.20 -13.13 20.00
CA ILE A 259 7.82 -12.86 18.61
C ILE A 259 8.13 -14.09 17.71
N ALA A 260 9.16 -14.86 18.06
CA ALA A 260 9.55 -16.09 17.39
C ALA A 260 8.46 -17.21 17.39
N GLY A 261 7.56 -17.20 18.39
CA GLY A 261 6.42 -18.14 18.45
C GLY A 261 5.12 -17.58 17.87
N SER A 262 5.07 -16.27 17.59
CA SER A 262 3.87 -15.56 17.18
C SER A 262 3.93 -15.07 15.73
N THR A 263 4.49 -15.87 14.81
CA THR A 263 4.46 -15.61 13.36
C THR A 263 3.03 -15.30 12.85
N THR A 264 2.05 -15.79 13.58
CA THR A 264 0.62 -15.54 13.36
C THR A 264 0.24 -14.04 13.45
N LEU A 265 0.90 -13.28 14.33
CA LEU A 265 0.66 -11.83 14.48
C LEU A 265 1.40 -11.00 13.42
N LEU A 266 2.51 -11.54 12.86
CA LEU A 266 3.36 -10.82 11.91
C LEU A 266 2.70 -10.59 10.53
N VAL A 267 1.85 -11.51 10.10
CA VAL A 267 1.17 -11.42 8.79
C VAL A 267 0.10 -10.31 8.78
N SER A 268 -0.31 -9.84 9.96
CA SER A 268 -1.56 -9.11 10.07
C SER A 268 -1.53 -7.65 9.65
N SER A 269 -0.48 -6.89 9.98
CA SER A 269 -0.56 -5.41 9.87
C SER A 269 -0.40 -4.89 8.45
N SER A 270 0.61 -5.34 7.72
CA SER A 270 0.77 -4.97 6.31
C SER A 270 -0.35 -5.56 5.45
N GLY A 271 -0.75 -6.80 5.75
CA GLY A 271 -1.89 -7.45 5.10
C GLY A 271 -3.20 -6.70 5.36
N LEU A 272 -3.47 -6.28 6.60
CA LEU A 272 -4.65 -5.47 6.93
C LEU A 272 -4.70 -4.14 6.18
N LEU A 273 -3.56 -3.48 6.02
CA LEU A 273 -3.49 -2.23 5.24
C LEU A 273 -3.86 -2.47 3.77
N ILE A 274 -3.38 -3.58 3.19
CA ILE A 274 -3.73 -3.97 1.82
C ILE A 274 -5.23 -4.27 1.73
N VAL A 275 -5.76 -5.07 2.66
CA VAL A 275 -7.18 -5.44 2.72
C VAL A 275 -8.08 -4.20 2.80
N VAL A 276 -7.80 -3.29 3.74
CA VAL A 276 -8.58 -2.06 3.90
C VAL A 276 -8.46 -1.15 2.68
N GLY A 277 -7.25 -1.01 2.12
CA GLY A 277 -7.01 -0.21 0.92
C GLY A 277 -7.82 -0.70 -0.27
N VAL A 278 -7.80 -2.00 -0.54
CA VAL A 278 -8.55 -2.60 -1.65
C VAL A 278 -10.05 -2.45 -1.45
N VAL A 279 -10.55 -2.66 -0.22
CA VAL A 279 -11.99 -2.50 0.09
C VAL A 279 -12.43 -1.05 -0.13
N LEU A 280 -11.68 -0.07 0.37
CA LEU A 280 -12.02 1.34 0.20
C LEU A 280 -12.00 1.77 -1.28
N ASP A 281 -10.99 1.35 -2.04
CA ASP A 281 -10.91 1.69 -3.46
C ASP A 281 -12.04 1.02 -4.27
N THR A 282 -12.39 -0.23 -3.95
CA THR A 282 -13.50 -0.95 -4.58
C THR A 282 -14.84 -0.31 -4.25
N MET A 283 -15.06 0.09 -2.99
CA MET A 283 -16.26 0.81 -2.55
C MET A 283 -16.44 2.13 -3.31
N LYS A 284 -15.38 2.92 -3.46
CA LYS A 284 -15.42 4.18 -4.23
C LYS A 284 -15.76 3.97 -5.70
N GLN A 285 -15.25 2.90 -6.30
CA GLN A 285 -15.58 2.56 -7.69
C GLN A 285 -17.03 2.10 -7.82
N LEU A 286 -17.54 1.32 -6.86
CA LEU A 286 -18.96 0.94 -6.79
C LEU A 286 -19.87 2.17 -6.68
N GLU A 287 -19.56 3.08 -5.77
CA GLU A 287 -20.33 4.33 -5.61
C GLU A 287 -20.34 5.14 -6.91
N ALA A 288 -19.19 5.26 -7.58
CA ALA A 288 -19.11 5.97 -8.86
C ALA A 288 -19.96 5.33 -9.96
N GLN A 289 -19.97 3.99 -10.05
CA GLN A 289 -20.77 3.26 -11.02
C GLN A 289 -22.28 3.35 -10.72
N LEU A 290 -22.66 3.28 -9.44
CA LEU A 290 -24.06 3.42 -9.04
C LEU A 290 -24.59 4.82 -9.36
N LEU A 291 -23.80 5.87 -9.13
CA LEU A 291 -24.16 7.23 -9.48
C LEU A 291 -24.37 7.39 -11.00
N MET A 292 -23.50 6.81 -11.82
CA MET A 292 -23.66 6.85 -13.28
C MET A 292 -24.94 6.16 -13.74
N ARG A 293 -25.27 4.99 -13.22
CA ARG A 293 -26.52 4.27 -13.57
C ARG A 293 -27.78 5.00 -13.12
N HIS A 294 -27.73 5.74 -12.03
CA HIS A 294 -28.86 6.53 -11.55
C HIS A 294 -29.18 7.71 -12.50
N TYR A 295 -28.14 8.28 -13.14
CA TYR A 295 -28.34 9.34 -14.14
C TYR A 295 -28.91 8.82 -15.47
N GLU A 296 -28.59 7.60 -15.89
CA GLU A 296 -29.16 7.01 -17.11
C GLU A 296 -30.67 6.73 -17.00
N GLY A 297 -31.18 6.51 -15.79
CA GLY A 297 -32.62 6.31 -15.52
C GLY A 297 -33.47 7.58 -15.66
N PHE A 298 -32.86 8.78 -15.66
CA PHE A 298 -33.57 10.07 -15.79
C PHE A 298 -33.65 10.59 -17.24
N ILE A 299 -33.01 9.92 -18.19
CA ILE A 299 -32.94 10.35 -19.62
C ILE A 299 -33.85 9.50 -20.51
N ARG A 300 -34.69 8.65 -19.92
CA ARG A 300 -35.75 7.94 -20.66
C ARG A 300 -37.11 8.54 -20.46
#